data_22833a9f7c39558b0eb70e8582d2613e
#
_entry.id   22833a9f7c39558b0eb70e8582d2613e
#
_cell.length_a   1.000
_cell.length_b   1.000
_cell.length_c   1.000
_cell.angle_alpha   90.00
_cell.angle_beta   90.00
_cell.angle_gamma   90.00
#
_symmetry.space_group_name_H-M   'P 1'
#
loop_
_entity.id
_entity.type
_entity.pdbx_description
1 polymer ?
#
loop_
_entity_poly.entity_id
_entity_poly.type
_entity_poly.pdbx_seq_one_letter_code
_entity_poly.pdbx_strand_id
1 'polypeptide(L)'
;GWLKRQPAEAMRSRRAEAEMIFRRVGITFAVYGAKDEDAHSEFGGTERLIPFDLIPRVIPGAEWKRMEAGLRQRVTALNRFIDDVYHGQEILKAGVVPAEQVLNNAQFRKEMMGVAVPGGVYSHISGIDIVRADTGQGGEYYVLEDNLRVPSGVSYMLENRKMMMRLFPELFSMHRVEPVAHYPDLLLETLRAVSPSGVNEPTVVVLTPGMYNSAYFEHAFLAQQMGVELVEGQDLFVKDGFVYMRTTQGPKRVDVIYRRVDDDFLDPRAFRADSTLGCAGLLDVYRDGNITLANAIGTGIADDKSIYPYVPKMVEFYLGEKPILNNVPTHLCREKDDLAYVLAHLHELVVKEVHGAGGYGMLVGPAASKAEIAGFRAVLEANPANYIAQPTLALSTCPTFVDAGIAPRHIDLRPYVLSSGKTVQTVPGGLTRVALKEGSLVVNSSQGGGTKDTWVLED
;
A
#
# COMPACT_ATOMS: atom_id res chain seq x y z
N GLY A 1 16.24 -27.62 7.86
CA GLY A 1 16.42 -28.53 6.79
C GLY A 1 17.35 -28.05 5.68
N TRP A 2 16.79 -27.73 4.52
CA TRP A 2 17.55 -27.40 3.29
C TRP A 2 18.52 -26.23 3.46
N LEU A 3 18.09 -25.12 4.02
CA LEU A 3 18.88 -23.90 4.23
C LEU A 3 20.18 -24.14 5.02
N LYS A 4 20.14 -24.97 6.08
CA LYS A 4 21.32 -25.30 6.89
C LYS A 4 22.39 -26.11 6.14
N ARG A 5 22.03 -26.69 4.99
CA ARG A 5 22.94 -27.49 4.15
C ARG A 5 23.57 -26.71 3.00
N GLN A 6 23.16 -25.45 2.80
CA GLN A 6 23.70 -24.63 1.71
C GLN A 6 25.06 -24.04 2.11
N PRO A 7 26.10 -24.20 1.28
CA PRO A 7 27.37 -23.50 1.48
C PRO A 7 27.16 -21.98 1.41
N ALA A 8 27.80 -21.23 2.29
CA ALA A 8 27.71 -19.77 2.32
C ALA A 8 28.17 -19.13 0.98
N GLU A 9 29.16 -19.75 0.31
CA GLU A 9 29.66 -19.29 -0.99
C GLU A 9 28.57 -19.45 -2.09
N ALA A 10 27.85 -20.57 -2.11
CA ALA A 10 26.76 -20.80 -3.05
C ALA A 10 25.64 -19.76 -2.84
N MET A 11 25.32 -19.43 -1.59
CA MET A 11 24.33 -18.42 -1.28
C MET A 11 24.79 -17.02 -1.72
N ARG A 12 26.06 -16.66 -1.53
CA ARG A 12 26.62 -15.38 -2.04
C ARG A 12 26.58 -15.32 -3.55
N SER A 13 26.93 -16.39 -4.25
CA SER A 13 26.84 -16.46 -5.71
C SER A 13 25.43 -16.24 -6.24
N ARG A 14 24.44 -16.92 -5.63
CA ARG A 14 23.02 -16.74 -5.99
C ARG A 14 22.50 -15.32 -5.70
N ARG A 15 22.95 -14.70 -4.60
CA ARG A 15 22.62 -13.30 -4.29
C ARG A 15 23.18 -12.36 -5.37
N ALA A 16 24.43 -12.53 -5.76
CA ALA A 16 25.04 -11.73 -6.84
C ALA A 16 24.32 -11.93 -8.17
N GLU A 17 23.90 -13.16 -8.49
CA GLU A 17 23.08 -13.45 -9.67
C GLU A 17 21.74 -12.71 -9.63
N ALA A 18 21.03 -12.76 -8.49
CA ALA A 18 19.77 -12.04 -8.31
C ALA A 18 19.93 -10.53 -8.52
N GLU A 19 20.92 -9.92 -7.89
CA GLU A 19 21.22 -8.49 -8.04
C GLU A 19 21.53 -8.11 -9.50
N MET A 20 22.32 -8.93 -10.21
CA MET A 20 22.61 -8.71 -11.62
C MET A 20 21.35 -8.77 -12.48
N ILE A 21 20.45 -9.72 -12.23
CA ILE A 21 19.19 -9.86 -12.96
C ILE A 21 18.28 -8.66 -12.68
N PHE A 22 18.10 -8.28 -11.41
CA PHE A 22 17.28 -7.13 -11.05
C PHE A 22 17.79 -5.84 -11.70
N ARG A 23 19.12 -5.62 -11.76
CA ARG A 23 19.69 -4.49 -12.50
C ARG A 23 19.36 -4.53 -14.00
N ARG A 24 19.47 -5.69 -14.63
CA ARG A 24 19.20 -5.85 -16.07
C ARG A 24 17.73 -5.67 -16.42
N VAL A 25 16.83 -6.07 -15.54
CA VAL A 25 15.37 -5.92 -15.72
C VAL A 25 14.92 -4.50 -15.38
N GLY A 26 15.76 -3.71 -14.67
CA GLY A 26 15.42 -2.35 -14.25
C GLY A 26 14.46 -2.33 -13.04
N ILE A 27 14.54 -3.34 -12.17
CA ILE A 27 13.72 -3.40 -10.95
C ILE A 27 14.35 -2.47 -9.93
N THR A 28 14.06 -1.18 -10.08
CA THR A 28 14.59 -0.12 -9.25
C THR A 28 13.47 0.63 -8.52
N PHE A 29 13.85 1.34 -7.49
CA PHE A 29 13.01 2.27 -6.76
C PHE A 29 13.76 3.60 -6.67
N ALA A 30 13.16 4.68 -7.15
CA ALA A 30 13.78 5.99 -7.06
C ALA A 30 13.58 6.58 -5.66
N VAL A 31 14.67 6.96 -5.01
CA VAL A 31 14.69 7.64 -3.71
C VAL A 31 15.07 9.10 -3.93
N TYR A 32 14.19 10.02 -3.53
CA TYR A 32 14.45 11.46 -3.62
C TYR A 32 14.86 12.01 -2.26
N GLY A 33 15.87 12.88 -2.24
CA GLY A 33 16.29 13.61 -1.04
C GLY A 33 17.36 12.92 -0.17
N ALA A 34 17.90 11.77 -0.58
CA ALA A 34 19.09 11.22 0.08
C ALA A 34 20.36 11.90 -0.49
N LYS A 35 21.14 12.54 0.37
CA LYS A 35 22.51 12.99 0.05
C LYS A 35 23.44 11.78 0.07
N ASP A 36 23.47 11.01 -1.01
CA ASP A 36 24.51 10.01 -1.23
C ASP A 36 25.52 10.57 -2.24
N GLU A 37 26.77 10.63 -1.83
CA GLU A 37 27.90 11.16 -2.62
C GLU A 37 28.21 10.36 -3.90
N ASP A 38 27.59 9.17 -4.08
CA ASP A 38 27.82 8.26 -5.20
C ASP A 38 26.68 8.25 -6.26
N ALA A 39 25.72 9.16 -6.17
CA ALA A 39 24.56 9.16 -7.05
C ALA A 39 24.73 10.09 -8.27
N HIS A 40 25.12 9.52 -9.39
CA HIS A 40 25.07 10.19 -10.70
C HIS A 40 23.72 9.95 -11.38
N SER A 41 22.67 10.69 -11.01
CA SER A 41 21.50 10.82 -11.87
C SER A 41 21.39 12.27 -12.33
N GLU A 42 21.33 12.46 -13.64
CA GLU A 42 21.14 13.79 -14.28
C GLU A 42 19.83 14.48 -13.82
N PHE A 43 18.96 13.79 -13.09
CA PHE A 43 17.60 14.22 -12.72
C PHE A 43 17.35 14.30 -11.21
N GLY A 44 18.36 14.25 -10.35
CA GLY A 44 18.24 14.53 -8.91
C GLY A 44 17.60 13.44 -8.04
N GLY A 45 17.29 12.27 -8.57
CA GLY A 45 16.85 11.07 -7.83
C GLY A 45 17.91 9.98 -7.89
N THR A 46 18.11 9.24 -6.78
CA THR A 46 18.97 8.06 -6.76
C THR A 46 18.13 6.81 -7.04
N GLU A 47 18.33 6.17 -8.19
CA GLU A 47 17.77 4.85 -8.43
C GLU A 47 18.52 3.81 -7.60
N ARG A 48 17.80 3.11 -6.75
CA ARG A 48 18.33 2.02 -5.94
C ARG A 48 17.66 0.71 -6.31
N LEU A 49 18.45 -0.36 -6.36
CA LEU A 49 17.88 -1.71 -6.29
C LEU A 49 17.27 -1.90 -4.91
N ILE A 50 16.07 -2.46 -4.87
CA ILE A 50 15.53 -2.96 -3.60
C ILE A 50 16.28 -4.24 -3.27
N PRO A 51 17.00 -4.32 -2.14
CA PRO A 51 17.73 -5.52 -1.77
C PRO A 51 16.78 -6.71 -1.65
N PHE A 52 17.14 -7.80 -2.31
CA PHE A 52 16.37 -9.04 -2.32
C PHE A 52 17.03 -10.09 -1.43
N ASP A 53 16.28 -10.64 -0.48
CA ASP A 53 16.77 -11.74 0.34
C ASP A 53 16.34 -13.10 -0.21
N LEU A 54 17.29 -14.01 -0.27
CA LEU A 54 17.16 -15.36 -0.83
C LEU A 54 16.34 -16.32 0.03
N ILE A 55 16.01 -15.94 1.27
CA ILE A 55 15.28 -16.81 2.20
C ILE A 55 13.83 -16.38 2.23
N PRO A 56 12.89 -17.17 1.69
CA PRO A 56 11.49 -16.79 1.66
C PRO A 56 10.88 -16.72 3.05
N ARG A 57 9.87 -15.88 3.21
CA ARG A 57 8.94 -15.96 4.33
C ARG A 57 7.92 -17.06 4.05
N VAL A 58 7.80 -18.01 4.94
CA VAL A 58 6.84 -19.13 4.82
C VAL A 58 5.65 -18.89 5.75
N ILE A 59 4.44 -18.99 5.22
CA ILE A 59 3.17 -18.89 5.93
C ILE A 59 2.39 -20.19 5.70
N PRO A 60 1.97 -20.90 6.76
CA PRO A 60 1.08 -22.07 6.62
C PRO A 60 -0.27 -21.68 6.00
N GLY A 61 -0.86 -22.58 5.18
CA GLY A 61 -2.13 -22.33 4.51
C GLY A 61 -3.28 -21.98 5.45
N ALA A 62 -3.40 -22.69 6.57
CA ALA A 62 -4.42 -22.42 7.58
C ALA A 62 -4.27 -20.99 8.19
N GLU A 63 -3.04 -20.54 8.41
CA GLU A 63 -2.75 -19.19 8.91
C GLU A 63 -3.10 -18.12 7.86
N TRP A 64 -2.80 -18.39 6.58
CA TRP A 64 -3.17 -17.53 5.48
C TRP A 64 -4.70 -17.40 5.31
N LYS A 65 -5.45 -18.51 5.37
CA LYS A 65 -6.91 -18.49 5.25
C LYS A 65 -7.58 -17.60 6.30
N ARG A 66 -7.07 -17.61 7.54
CA ARG A 66 -7.55 -16.71 8.60
C ARG A 66 -7.24 -15.25 8.29
N MET A 67 -6.01 -14.98 7.81
CA MET A 67 -5.59 -13.63 7.43
C MET A 67 -6.42 -13.10 6.25
N GLU A 68 -6.62 -13.92 5.22
CA GLU A 68 -7.45 -13.59 4.05
C GLU A 68 -8.89 -13.25 4.46
N ALA A 69 -9.50 -14.05 5.32
CA ALA A 69 -10.85 -13.76 5.83
C ALA A 69 -10.91 -12.40 6.53
N GLY A 70 -9.91 -12.09 7.37
CA GLY A 70 -9.82 -10.79 8.04
C GLY A 70 -9.55 -9.62 7.10
N LEU A 71 -8.76 -9.82 6.06
CA LEU A 71 -8.52 -8.82 5.02
C LEU A 71 -9.80 -8.50 4.24
N ARG A 72 -10.54 -9.53 3.82
CA ARG A 72 -11.84 -9.36 3.13
C ARG A 72 -12.84 -8.60 3.99
N GLN A 73 -12.97 -8.98 5.26
CA GLN A 73 -13.83 -8.30 6.23
C GLN A 73 -13.46 -6.82 6.37
N ARG A 74 -12.19 -6.55 6.60
CA ARG A 74 -11.67 -5.20 6.80
C ARG A 74 -11.90 -4.29 5.58
N VAL A 75 -11.50 -4.73 4.39
CA VAL A 75 -11.65 -3.94 3.16
C VAL A 75 -13.13 -3.71 2.82
N THR A 76 -14.00 -4.68 3.10
CA THR A 76 -15.44 -4.50 2.96
C THR A 76 -15.98 -3.41 3.87
N ALA A 77 -15.57 -3.40 5.15
CA ALA A 77 -15.98 -2.37 6.11
C ALA A 77 -15.45 -0.98 5.71
N LEU A 78 -14.19 -0.91 5.27
CA LEU A 78 -13.57 0.34 4.79
C LEU A 78 -14.27 0.91 3.56
N ASN A 79 -14.62 0.07 2.58
CA ASN A 79 -15.41 0.51 1.42
C ASN A 79 -16.79 1.05 1.83
N ARG A 80 -17.48 0.39 2.76
CA ARG A 80 -18.77 0.88 3.29
C ARG A 80 -18.62 2.19 4.06
N PHE A 81 -17.53 2.35 4.80
CA PHE A 81 -17.22 3.60 5.48
C PHE A 81 -17.03 4.75 4.49
N ILE A 82 -16.26 4.55 3.42
CA ILE A 82 -16.04 5.58 2.41
C ILE A 82 -17.36 5.94 1.73
N ASP A 83 -18.14 4.97 1.33
CA ASP A 83 -19.46 5.21 0.75
C ASP A 83 -20.37 6.00 1.69
N ASP A 84 -20.46 5.59 2.96
CA ASP A 84 -21.30 6.23 3.95
C ASP A 84 -20.93 7.69 4.21
N VAL A 85 -19.65 8.01 4.36
CA VAL A 85 -19.23 9.39 4.66
C VAL A 85 -19.46 10.35 3.51
N TYR A 86 -19.55 9.85 2.28
CA TYR A 86 -19.91 10.67 1.10
C TYR A 86 -21.41 10.67 0.79
N HIS A 87 -22.23 9.90 1.49
CA HIS A 87 -23.69 9.82 1.28
C HIS A 87 -24.48 10.01 2.59
N GLY A 88 -24.81 8.90 3.24
CA GLY A 88 -25.71 8.89 4.40
C GLY A 88 -25.10 9.47 5.68
N GLN A 89 -23.79 9.33 5.86
CA GLN A 89 -23.06 9.71 7.07
C GLN A 89 -23.61 9.06 8.35
N GLU A 90 -24.14 7.85 8.24
CA GLU A 90 -24.83 7.16 9.34
C GLU A 90 -23.88 6.83 10.50
N ILE A 91 -22.62 6.48 10.22
CA ILE A 91 -21.62 6.21 11.24
C ILE A 91 -21.25 7.47 12.02
N LEU A 92 -21.27 8.64 11.37
CA LEU A 92 -21.02 9.94 12.00
C LEU A 92 -22.21 10.36 12.87
N LYS A 93 -23.45 10.19 12.36
CA LYS A 93 -24.70 10.45 13.11
C LYS A 93 -24.82 9.55 14.33
N ALA A 94 -24.36 8.31 14.24
CA ALA A 94 -24.32 7.37 15.35
C ALA A 94 -23.22 7.69 16.39
N GLY A 95 -22.31 8.64 16.10
CA GLY A 95 -21.21 9.00 16.98
C GLY A 95 -20.13 7.94 17.13
N VAL A 96 -20.08 6.96 16.24
CA VAL A 96 -19.04 5.90 16.23
C VAL A 96 -17.70 6.47 15.79
N VAL A 97 -17.72 7.35 14.79
CA VAL A 97 -16.57 8.16 14.35
C VAL A 97 -16.95 9.63 14.52
N PRO A 98 -16.11 10.46 15.16
CA PRO A 98 -16.39 11.87 15.31
C PRO A 98 -16.52 12.57 13.96
N ALA A 99 -17.64 13.28 13.73
CA ALA A 99 -17.92 13.93 12.45
C ALA A 99 -16.83 14.94 12.05
N GLU A 100 -16.34 15.73 13.02
CA GLU A 100 -15.30 16.72 12.79
C GLU A 100 -13.99 16.09 12.30
N GLN A 101 -13.69 14.87 12.72
CA GLN A 101 -12.46 14.14 12.32
C GLN A 101 -12.50 13.69 10.86
N VAL A 102 -13.69 13.50 10.32
CA VAL A 102 -13.91 13.15 8.90
C VAL A 102 -14.11 14.41 8.06
N LEU A 103 -15.06 15.25 8.43
CA LEU A 103 -15.48 16.40 7.59
C LEU A 103 -14.44 17.52 7.53
N ASN A 104 -13.57 17.65 8.55
CA ASN A 104 -12.47 18.60 8.57
C ASN A 104 -11.13 17.97 8.15
N ASN A 105 -11.12 16.71 7.75
CA ASN A 105 -9.91 16.01 7.33
C ASN A 105 -9.46 16.50 5.95
N ALA A 106 -8.16 16.74 5.78
CA ALA A 106 -7.57 17.16 4.50
C ALA A 106 -7.77 16.15 3.35
N GLN A 107 -8.00 14.88 3.69
CA GLN A 107 -8.27 13.81 2.72
C GLN A 107 -9.76 13.67 2.37
N PHE A 108 -10.65 14.39 3.06
CA PHE A 108 -12.07 14.41 2.72
C PHE A 108 -12.31 15.28 1.48
N ARG A 109 -12.91 14.70 0.45
CA ARG A 109 -13.15 15.38 -0.84
C ARG A 109 -14.61 15.79 -0.96
N LYS A 110 -14.92 17.06 -0.70
CA LYS A 110 -16.28 17.62 -0.81
C LYS A 110 -16.91 17.37 -2.19
N GLU A 111 -16.08 17.32 -3.19
CA GLU A 111 -16.42 17.04 -4.59
C GLU A 111 -17.09 15.69 -4.80
N MET A 112 -16.90 14.76 -3.86
CA MET A 112 -17.46 13.40 -3.91
C MET A 112 -18.80 13.26 -3.20
N MET A 113 -19.27 14.30 -2.51
CA MET A 113 -20.57 14.24 -1.81
C MET A 113 -21.71 13.90 -2.77
N GLY A 114 -22.41 12.80 -2.49
CA GLY A 114 -23.55 12.31 -3.27
C GLY A 114 -23.20 11.72 -4.63
N VAL A 115 -21.93 11.51 -4.96
CA VAL A 115 -21.49 10.94 -6.24
C VAL A 115 -21.65 9.41 -6.20
N ALA A 116 -22.49 8.88 -7.08
CA ALA A 116 -22.65 7.43 -7.24
C ALA A 116 -21.48 6.87 -8.04
N VAL A 117 -20.53 6.20 -7.36
CA VAL A 117 -19.38 5.59 -8.04
C VAL A 117 -19.77 4.28 -8.72
N PRO A 118 -19.21 3.97 -9.92
CA PRO A 118 -19.48 2.71 -10.61
C PRO A 118 -19.22 1.49 -9.72
N GLY A 119 -20.16 0.55 -9.68
CA GLY A 119 -20.07 -0.65 -8.84
C GLY A 119 -20.20 -0.43 -7.33
N GLY A 120 -20.33 0.81 -6.86
CA GLY A 120 -20.39 1.17 -5.43
C GLY A 120 -19.07 0.88 -4.67
N VAL A 121 -17.96 0.82 -5.38
CA VAL A 121 -16.64 0.53 -4.82
C VAL A 121 -15.73 1.75 -4.92
N TYR A 122 -15.13 2.13 -3.81
CA TYR A 122 -14.16 3.22 -3.74
C TYR A 122 -12.72 2.71 -3.80
N SER A 123 -12.36 1.77 -2.92
CA SER A 123 -11.05 1.13 -2.94
C SER A 123 -11.12 -0.21 -3.66
N HIS A 124 -10.72 -0.22 -4.91
CA HIS A 124 -10.64 -1.40 -5.77
C HIS A 124 -9.37 -2.21 -5.49
N ILE A 125 -8.28 -1.51 -5.16
CA ILE A 125 -6.98 -2.08 -4.82
C ILE A 125 -6.59 -1.55 -3.45
N SER A 126 -6.44 -2.43 -2.46
CA SER A 126 -6.02 -2.09 -1.10
C SER A 126 -4.74 -2.83 -0.75
N GLY A 127 -3.78 -2.14 -0.13
CA GLY A 127 -2.57 -2.72 0.42
C GLY A 127 -2.59 -2.59 1.94
N ILE A 128 -2.73 -3.69 2.66
CA ILE A 128 -2.90 -3.70 4.11
C ILE A 128 -1.59 -4.14 4.77
N ASP A 129 -0.93 -3.26 5.49
CA ASP A 129 0.33 -3.59 6.15
C ASP A 129 0.08 -4.36 7.44
N ILE A 130 0.62 -5.56 7.52
CA ILE A 130 0.40 -6.51 8.62
C ILE A 130 1.73 -6.91 9.24
N VAL A 131 1.76 -6.95 10.55
CA VAL A 131 2.86 -7.50 11.33
C VAL A 131 2.38 -8.66 12.19
N ARG A 132 3.28 -9.57 12.48
CA ARG A 132 3.09 -10.56 13.52
C ARG A 132 3.87 -10.12 14.74
N ALA A 133 3.19 -9.95 15.87
CA ALA A 133 3.81 -9.63 17.14
C ALA A 133 3.78 -10.84 18.07
N ASP A 134 4.83 -11.05 18.84
CA ASP A 134 4.87 -12.07 19.87
C ASP A 134 4.13 -11.56 21.12
N THR A 135 3.04 -12.23 21.46
CA THR A 135 2.24 -11.93 22.66
C THR A 135 2.53 -12.89 23.82
N GLY A 136 3.57 -13.73 23.69
CA GLY A 136 3.88 -14.80 24.66
C GLY A 136 2.97 -16.01 24.57
N GLN A 137 1.96 -15.99 23.70
CA GLN A 137 1.00 -17.08 23.48
C GLN A 137 1.00 -17.61 22.04
N GLY A 138 2.02 -17.29 21.23
CA GLY A 138 2.17 -17.86 19.89
C GLY A 138 2.03 -16.86 18.73
N GLY A 139 2.15 -15.57 18.97
CA GLY A 139 2.19 -14.51 17.95
C GLY A 139 0.86 -14.24 17.25
N GLU A 140 0.40 -13.02 17.31
CA GLU A 140 -0.83 -12.55 16.68
C GLU A 140 -0.55 -11.58 15.55
N TYR A 141 -1.49 -11.52 14.58
CA TYR A 141 -1.42 -10.57 13.48
C TYR A 141 -2.10 -9.25 13.83
N TYR A 142 -1.39 -8.16 13.57
CA TYR A 142 -1.86 -6.79 13.73
C TYR A 142 -1.77 -6.05 12.41
N VAL A 143 -2.80 -5.30 12.07
CA VAL A 143 -2.73 -4.34 10.98
C VAL A 143 -1.99 -3.10 11.48
N LEU A 144 -1.00 -2.63 10.74
CA LEU A 144 -0.26 -1.40 11.03
C LEU A 144 -0.86 -0.19 10.31
N GLU A 145 -1.31 -0.41 9.08
CA GLU A 145 -1.72 0.67 8.17
C GLU A 145 -2.62 0.12 7.07
N ASP A 146 -3.60 0.92 6.68
CA ASP A 146 -4.46 0.68 5.52
C ASP A 146 -4.02 1.62 4.40
N ASN A 147 -3.60 1.09 3.24
CA ASN A 147 -3.23 1.87 2.08
C ASN A 147 -4.32 1.71 1.01
N LEU A 148 -5.14 2.74 0.82
CA LEU A 148 -6.35 2.71 -0.01
C LEU A 148 -6.34 3.74 -1.15
N ARG A 149 -5.37 4.64 -1.21
CA ARG A 149 -5.23 5.61 -2.31
C ARG A 149 -4.57 4.98 -3.52
N VAL A 150 -3.26 4.79 -3.46
CA VAL A 150 -2.43 4.26 -4.56
C VAL A 150 -1.40 3.25 -4.02
N PRO A 151 -1.83 2.10 -3.43
CA PRO A 151 -0.90 1.13 -2.87
C PRO A 151 0.06 0.63 -3.93
N SER A 152 1.33 0.43 -3.55
CA SER A 152 2.40 -0.05 -4.43
C SER A 152 3.14 -1.24 -3.81
N GLY A 153 3.95 -1.92 -4.66
CA GLY A 153 4.79 -3.03 -4.25
C GLY A 153 4.41 -4.39 -4.86
N VAL A 154 3.31 -4.47 -5.59
CA VAL A 154 2.86 -5.71 -6.26
C VAL A 154 3.90 -6.22 -7.26
N SER A 155 4.50 -5.33 -8.04
CA SER A 155 5.53 -5.70 -9.02
C SER A 155 6.71 -6.42 -8.34
N TYR A 156 7.12 -5.93 -7.17
CA TYR A 156 8.21 -6.56 -6.40
C TYR A 156 7.80 -7.93 -5.82
N MET A 157 6.55 -8.10 -5.39
CA MET A 157 6.03 -9.41 -4.99
C MET A 157 6.14 -10.41 -6.13
N LEU A 158 5.70 -10.04 -7.33
CA LEU A 158 5.71 -10.90 -8.51
C LEU A 158 7.14 -11.20 -9.00
N GLU A 159 8.01 -10.19 -9.03
CA GLU A 159 9.39 -10.37 -9.45
C GLU A 159 10.22 -11.14 -8.43
N ASN A 160 9.97 -10.98 -7.12
CA ASN A 160 10.57 -11.82 -6.08
C ASN A 160 10.22 -13.30 -6.28
N ARG A 161 8.95 -13.63 -6.60
CA ARG A 161 8.52 -15.00 -6.90
C ARG A 161 9.22 -15.54 -8.15
N LYS A 162 9.29 -14.78 -9.23
CA LYS A 162 10.01 -15.18 -10.45
C LYS A 162 11.49 -15.43 -10.16
N MET A 163 12.11 -14.56 -9.35
CA MET A 163 13.52 -14.71 -8.96
C MET A 163 13.73 -15.98 -8.15
N MET A 164 12.87 -16.26 -7.16
CA MET A 164 12.98 -17.49 -6.38
C MET A 164 12.80 -18.74 -7.22
N MET A 165 11.84 -18.76 -8.15
CA MET A 165 11.65 -19.88 -9.09
C MET A 165 12.86 -20.10 -9.98
N ARG A 166 13.56 -19.06 -10.36
CA ARG A 166 14.78 -19.13 -11.18
C ARG A 166 15.98 -19.63 -10.40
N LEU A 167 16.20 -19.12 -9.18
CA LEU A 167 17.38 -19.43 -8.37
C LEU A 167 17.27 -20.78 -7.64
N PHE A 168 16.05 -21.20 -7.32
CA PHE A 168 15.77 -22.35 -6.47
C PHE A 168 14.61 -23.22 -7.00
N PRO A 169 14.62 -23.64 -8.27
CA PRO A 169 13.53 -24.43 -8.86
C PRO A 169 13.27 -25.72 -8.10
N GLU A 170 14.32 -26.29 -7.50
CA GLU A 170 14.23 -27.51 -6.67
C GLU A 170 13.33 -27.34 -5.45
N LEU A 171 13.25 -26.13 -4.87
CA LEU A 171 12.40 -25.89 -3.72
C LEU A 171 10.91 -25.89 -4.09
N PHE A 172 10.57 -25.38 -5.28
CA PHE A 172 9.19 -25.43 -5.78
C PHE A 172 8.73 -26.84 -6.19
N SER A 173 9.66 -27.71 -6.56
CA SER A 173 9.33 -29.12 -6.78
C SER A 173 9.11 -29.90 -5.46
N MET A 174 9.72 -29.47 -4.36
CA MET A 174 9.60 -30.09 -3.05
C MET A 174 8.47 -29.54 -2.19
N HIS A 175 8.01 -28.34 -2.45
CA HIS A 175 7.01 -27.64 -1.66
C HIS A 175 5.90 -27.11 -2.57
N ARG A 176 4.65 -27.35 -2.18
CA ARG A 176 3.50 -26.80 -2.85
C ARG A 176 3.29 -25.37 -2.35
N VAL A 177 3.78 -24.42 -3.15
CA VAL A 177 3.67 -22.99 -2.89
C VAL A 177 2.53 -22.43 -3.74
N GLU A 178 1.57 -21.80 -3.09
CA GLU A 178 0.46 -21.14 -3.77
C GLU A 178 0.93 -20.13 -4.79
N PRO A 179 0.35 -20.11 -6.00
CA PRO A 179 0.77 -19.22 -7.09
C PRO A 179 0.33 -17.77 -6.84
N VAL A 180 1.13 -16.82 -7.32
CA VAL A 180 0.81 -15.38 -7.30
C VAL A 180 0.83 -14.75 -8.68
N ALA A 181 1.32 -15.46 -9.69
CA ALA A 181 1.55 -14.93 -11.05
C ALA A 181 0.27 -14.47 -11.76
N HIS A 182 -0.90 -14.95 -11.34
CA HIS A 182 -2.21 -14.58 -11.89
C HIS A 182 -2.76 -13.25 -11.35
N TYR A 183 -2.03 -12.54 -10.48
CA TYR A 183 -2.48 -11.25 -9.94
C TYR A 183 -2.84 -10.21 -11.01
N PRO A 184 -2.04 -10.01 -12.09
CA PRO A 184 -2.39 -9.05 -13.13
C PRO A 184 -3.72 -9.39 -13.84
N ASP A 185 -4.03 -10.67 -14.03
CA ASP A 185 -5.30 -11.10 -14.61
C ASP A 185 -6.47 -10.77 -13.68
N LEU A 186 -6.34 -11.08 -12.38
CA LEU A 186 -7.34 -10.72 -11.37
C LEU A 186 -7.53 -9.20 -11.25
N LEU A 187 -6.45 -8.43 -11.35
CA LEU A 187 -6.53 -6.98 -11.35
C LEU A 187 -7.30 -6.46 -12.55
N LEU A 188 -7.00 -6.97 -13.75
CA LEU A 188 -7.70 -6.58 -14.96
C LEU A 188 -9.20 -6.97 -14.92
N GLU A 189 -9.52 -8.17 -14.42
CA GLU A 189 -10.89 -8.62 -14.21
C GLU A 189 -11.63 -7.70 -13.22
N THR A 190 -10.98 -7.34 -12.11
CA THR A 190 -11.52 -6.41 -11.10
C THR A 190 -11.84 -5.05 -11.72
N LEU A 191 -10.91 -4.50 -12.52
CA LEU A 191 -11.08 -3.22 -13.19
C LEU A 191 -12.20 -3.26 -14.24
N ARG A 192 -12.29 -4.32 -15.03
CA ARG A 192 -13.37 -4.52 -16.00
C ARG A 192 -14.75 -4.68 -15.36
N ALA A 193 -14.80 -5.36 -14.20
CA ALA A 193 -16.06 -5.60 -13.49
C ALA A 193 -16.71 -4.32 -12.94
N VAL A 194 -15.96 -3.22 -12.81
CA VAL A 194 -16.45 -1.92 -12.34
C VAL A 194 -16.53 -0.88 -13.47
N SER A 195 -16.63 -1.33 -14.71
CA SER A 195 -16.85 -0.44 -15.86
C SER A 195 -18.15 0.34 -15.74
N PRO A 196 -18.26 1.52 -16.37
CA PRO A 196 -19.51 2.26 -16.48
C PRO A 196 -20.65 1.41 -17.04
N SER A 197 -21.90 1.72 -16.65
CA SER A 197 -23.08 0.98 -17.09
C SER A 197 -23.19 0.95 -18.62
N GLY A 198 -23.51 -0.23 -19.16
CA GLY A 198 -23.70 -0.44 -20.60
C GLY A 198 -22.43 -0.65 -21.42
N VAL A 199 -21.25 -0.68 -20.77
CA VAL A 199 -19.99 -1.01 -21.45
C VAL A 199 -19.65 -2.48 -21.24
N ASN A 200 -19.66 -3.26 -22.33
CA ASN A 200 -19.40 -4.71 -22.27
C ASN A 200 -17.90 -5.04 -22.39
N GLU A 201 -17.17 -4.28 -23.19
CA GLU A 201 -15.72 -4.45 -23.41
C GLU A 201 -15.00 -3.14 -23.06
N PRO A 202 -14.77 -2.86 -21.77
CA PRO A 202 -14.20 -1.58 -21.35
C PRO A 202 -12.73 -1.46 -21.75
N THR A 203 -12.37 -0.29 -22.24
CA THR A 203 -10.97 0.11 -22.39
C THR A 203 -10.42 0.53 -21.03
N VAL A 204 -9.46 -0.25 -20.53
CA VAL A 204 -8.75 0.00 -19.28
C VAL A 204 -7.38 0.61 -19.59
N VAL A 205 -6.98 1.64 -18.86
CA VAL A 205 -5.64 2.24 -18.95
C VAL A 205 -5.01 2.40 -17.57
N VAL A 206 -3.69 2.43 -17.50
CA VAL A 206 -2.94 2.83 -16.29
C VAL A 206 -2.49 4.27 -16.46
N LEU A 207 -2.99 5.18 -15.60
CA LEU A 207 -2.57 6.58 -15.56
C LEU A 207 -1.38 6.74 -14.63
N THR A 208 -0.23 7.10 -15.19
CA THR A 208 1.01 7.37 -14.45
C THR A 208 1.34 8.86 -14.41
N PRO A 209 1.97 9.36 -13.32
CA PRO A 209 2.54 10.70 -13.29
C PRO A 209 3.86 10.82 -14.07
N GLY A 210 4.32 9.73 -14.72
CA GLY A 210 5.51 9.72 -15.54
C GLY A 210 6.75 9.15 -14.84
N MET A 211 7.85 9.14 -15.59
CA MET A 211 9.11 8.48 -15.24
C MET A 211 9.82 9.01 -13.98
N TYR A 212 9.48 10.19 -13.54
CA TYR A 212 10.06 10.77 -12.30
C TYR A 212 9.39 10.26 -11.02
N ASN A 213 8.31 9.47 -11.12
CA ASN A 213 7.70 8.86 -9.96
C ASN A 213 8.51 7.65 -9.48
N SER A 214 8.73 7.55 -8.16
CA SER A 214 9.50 6.45 -7.56
C SER A 214 8.95 5.05 -7.86
N ALA A 215 7.65 4.93 -8.12
CA ALA A 215 6.99 3.67 -8.46
C ALA A 215 6.74 3.49 -9.97
N TYR A 216 7.39 4.28 -10.84
CA TYR A 216 7.17 4.21 -12.29
C TYR A 216 7.41 2.81 -12.88
N PHE A 217 8.45 2.11 -12.38
CA PHE A 217 8.67 0.70 -12.75
C PHE A 217 7.39 -0.13 -12.58
N GLU A 218 6.73 -0.02 -11.43
CA GLU A 218 5.49 -0.77 -11.15
C GLU A 218 4.35 -0.38 -12.08
N HIS A 219 4.22 0.92 -12.42
CA HIS A 219 3.17 1.38 -13.33
C HIS A 219 3.33 0.76 -14.71
N ALA A 220 4.54 0.81 -15.27
CA ALA A 220 4.88 0.21 -16.57
C ALA A 220 4.75 -1.33 -16.53
N PHE A 221 5.25 -1.95 -15.47
CA PHE A 221 5.16 -3.39 -15.27
C PHE A 221 3.72 -3.88 -15.26
N LEU A 222 2.84 -3.26 -14.46
CA LEU A 222 1.45 -3.69 -14.37
C LEU A 222 0.68 -3.45 -15.67
N ALA A 223 0.89 -2.31 -16.34
CA ALA A 223 0.29 -2.05 -17.65
C ALA A 223 0.68 -3.14 -18.65
N GLN A 224 1.96 -3.49 -18.71
CA GLN A 224 2.47 -4.55 -19.58
C GLN A 224 1.91 -5.94 -19.23
N GLN A 225 1.86 -6.29 -17.93
CA GLN A 225 1.36 -7.61 -17.51
C GLN A 225 -0.14 -7.77 -17.76
N MET A 226 -0.93 -6.69 -17.60
CA MET A 226 -2.36 -6.67 -17.92
C MET A 226 -2.64 -6.54 -19.43
N GLY A 227 -1.65 -6.16 -20.23
CA GLY A 227 -1.83 -5.89 -21.67
C GLY A 227 -2.69 -4.65 -21.95
N VAL A 228 -2.54 -3.60 -21.13
CA VAL A 228 -3.27 -2.33 -21.26
C VAL A 228 -2.30 -1.18 -21.50
N GLU A 229 -2.82 -0.06 -22.01
CA GLU A 229 -2.01 1.12 -22.29
C GLU A 229 -1.57 1.81 -20.99
N LEU A 230 -0.30 2.22 -20.94
CA LEU A 230 0.24 3.15 -19.95
C LEU A 230 0.12 4.57 -20.53
N VAL A 231 -0.58 5.46 -19.82
CA VAL A 231 -0.85 6.83 -20.27
C VAL A 231 -0.41 7.84 -19.22
N GLU A 232 -0.01 9.02 -19.67
CA GLU A 232 0.18 10.22 -18.85
C GLU A 232 -1.00 11.19 -19.05
N GLY A 233 -1.12 12.21 -18.19
CA GLY A 233 -2.21 13.19 -18.28
C GLY A 233 -2.34 13.87 -19.64
N GLN A 234 -1.22 14.16 -20.31
CA GLN A 234 -1.16 14.74 -21.64
C GLN A 234 -1.74 13.84 -22.76
N ASP A 235 -1.80 12.54 -22.54
CA ASP A 235 -2.36 11.58 -23.50
C ASP A 235 -3.89 11.53 -23.42
N LEU A 236 -4.47 12.08 -22.35
CA LEU A 236 -5.91 12.06 -22.11
C LEU A 236 -6.55 13.42 -22.44
N PHE A 237 -7.82 13.37 -22.82
CA PHE A 237 -8.67 14.56 -22.95
C PHE A 237 -10.15 14.20 -22.82
N VAL A 238 -10.94 15.18 -22.39
CA VAL A 238 -12.40 15.06 -22.30
C VAL A 238 -13.04 15.64 -23.56
N LYS A 239 -13.98 14.90 -24.13
CA LYS A 239 -14.83 15.33 -25.24
C LYS A 239 -16.22 14.71 -25.12
N ASP A 240 -17.27 15.53 -25.31
CA ASP A 240 -18.68 15.11 -25.33
C ASP A 240 -19.09 14.25 -24.11
N GLY A 241 -18.57 14.58 -22.91
CA GLY A 241 -18.86 13.89 -21.66
C GLY A 241 -18.15 12.55 -21.48
N PHE A 242 -17.10 12.25 -22.26
CA PHE A 242 -16.30 11.04 -22.17
C PHE A 242 -14.81 11.34 -22.17
N VAL A 243 -14.00 10.44 -21.60
CA VAL A 243 -12.55 10.50 -21.64
C VAL A 243 -12.03 9.73 -22.85
N TYR A 244 -11.07 10.31 -23.54
CA TYR A 244 -10.37 9.68 -24.66
C TYR A 244 -8.87 9.75 -24.45
N MET A 245 -8.17 8.71 -24.92
CA MET A 245 -6.72 8.74 -25.09
C MET A 245 -6.35 9.01 -26.55
N ARG A 246 -5.23 9.70 -26.75
CA ARG A 246 -4.64 9.94 -28.07
C ARG A 246 -3.94 8.68 -28.55
N THR A 247 -4.25 8.22 -29.76
CA THR A 247 -3.56 7.11 -30.42
C THR A 247 -3.17 7.48 -31.83
N THR A 248 -2.29 6.70 -32.46
CA THR A 248 -1.88 6.89 -33.86
C THR A 248 -3.04 6.68 -34.85
N GLN A 249 -4.12 6.00 -34.42
CA GLN A 249 -5.32 5.76 -35.20
C GLN A 249 -6.46 6.77 -34.90
N GLY A 250 -6.19 7.78 -34.06
CA GLY A 250 -7.14 8.75 -33.59
C GLY A 250 -7.57 8.51 -32.13
N PRO A 251 -8.56 9.27 -31.65
CA PRO A 251 -9.04 9.16 -30.28
C PRO A 251 -9.66 7.78 -30.00
N LYS A 252 -9.26 7.16 -28.89
CA LYS A 252 -9.88 5.92 -28.36
C LYS A 252 -10.52 6.22 -27.02
N ARG A 253 -11.81 5.89 -26.83
CA ARG A 253 -12.51 6.08 -25.57
C ARG A 253 -11.85 5.26 -24.46
N VAL A 254 -11.77 5.85 -23.27
CA VAL A 254 -11.30 5.20 -22.04
C VAL A 254 -12.49 5.05 -21.10
N ASP A 255 -12.69 3.87 -20.55
CA ASP A 255 -13.83 3.55 -19.68
C ASP A 255 -13.41 3.33 -18.22
N VAL A 256 -12.18 2.85 -17.98
CA VAL A 256 -11.62 2.61 -16.65
C VAL A 256 -10.18 3.12 -16.59
N ILE A 257 -9.89 3.95 -15.62
CA ILE A 257 -8.53 4.42 -15.33
C ILE A 257 -8.05 3.78 -14.02
N TYR A 258 -7.05 2.90 -14.10
CA TYR A 258 -6.24 2.54 -12.93
C TYR A 258 -5.22 3.65 -12.69
N ARG A 259 -5.55 4.53 -11.76
CA ARG A 259 -4.74 5.72 -11.50
C ARG A 259 -3.58 5.45 -10.55
N ARG A 260 -2.42 6.01 -10.88
CA ARG A 260 -1.25 6.08 -10.02
C ARG A 260 -0.91 7.54 -9.68
N VAL A 261 -1.88 8.41 -9.79
CA VAL A 261 -1.84 9.85 -9.53
C VAL A 261 -2.76 10.16 -8.35
N ASP A 262 -2.29 10.96 -7.38
CA ASP A 262 -3.10 11.36 -6.22
C ASP A 262 -4.24 12.31 -6.62
N ASP A 263 -5.29 12.39 -5.78
CA ASP A 263 -6.49 13.17 -6.02
C ASP A 263 -6.21 14.60 -6.45
N ASP A 264 -5.28 15.27 -5.76
CA ASP A 264 -4.95 16.69 -6.02
C ASP A 264 -4.47 16.96 -7.45
N PHE A 265 -3.98 15.96 -8.14
CA PHE A 265 -3.39 16.09 -9.46
C PHE A 265 -4.27 15.54 -10.60
N LEU A 266 -5.43 14.93 -10.28
CA LEU A 266 -6.26 14.25 -11.28
C LEU A 266 -6.99 15.19 -12.24
N ASP A 267 -7.49 16.31 -11.73
CA ASP A 267 -8.23 17.28 -12.54
C ASP A 267 -7.86 18.72 -12.15
N PRO A 268 -7.15 19.47 -13.03
CA PRO A 268 -6.76 20.86 -12.73
C PRO A 268 -7.94 21.83 -12.63
N ARG A 269 -9.14 21.46 -13.07
CA ARG A 269 -10.34 22.31 -12.92
C ARG A 269 -10.97 22.16 -11.54
N ALA A 270 -10.78 21.00 -10.89
CA ALA A 270 -11.44 20.67 -9.63
C ALA A 270 -10.49 20.77 -8.42
N PHE A 271 -9.21 20.46 -8.63
CA PHE A 271 -8.21 20.36 -7.57
C PHE A 271 -7.07 21.35 -7.80
N ARG A 272 -5.88 20.87 -7.98
CA ARG A 272 -4.68 21.67 -8.13
C ARG A 272 -4.56 22.24 -9.56
N ALA A 273 -4.80 23.53 -9.73
CA ALA A 273 -4.92 24.20 -11.04
C ALA A 273 -3.63 24.16 -11.90
N ASP A 274 -2.46 24.00 -11.29
CA ASP A 274 -1.17 23.89 -11.98
C ASP A 274 -0.79 22.43 -12.33
N SER A 275 -1.68 21.47 -12.06
CA SER A 275 -1.41 20.07 -12.37
C SER A 275 -1.40 19.78 -13.86
N THR A 276 -0.35 19.09 -14.30
CA THR A 276 -0.21 18.53 -15.67
C THR A 276 -0.30 17.00 -15.67
N LEU A 277 -0.51 16.39 -14.49
CA LEU A 277 -0.45 14.93 -14.31
C LEU A 277 -1.79 14.22 -14.57
N GLY A 278 -2.87 14.99 -14.59
CA GLY A 278 -4.24 14.48 -14.79
C GLY A 278 -4.88 15.00 -16.08
N CYS A 279 -6.20 14.92 -16.12
CA CYS A 279 -6.99 15.30 -17.28
C CYS A 279 -8.06 16.35 -16.90
N ALA A 280 -8.05 17.51 -17.56
CA ALA A 280 -9.00 18.59 -17.29
C ALA A 280 -10.43 18.18 -17.63
N GLY A 281 -11.35 18.30 -16.65
CA GLY A 281 -12.75 17.89 -16.74
C GLY A 281 -13.02 16.43 -16.41
N LEU A 282 -12.02 15.70 -15.91
CA LEU A 282 -12.14 14.29 -15.54
C LEU A 282 -13.19 14.09 -14.42
N LEU A 283 -13.24 14.99 -13.43
CA LEU A 283 -14.19 14.90 -12.34
C LEU A 283 -15.64 15.00 -12.81
N ASP A 284 -15.95 15.84 -13.77
CA ASP A 284 -17.30 15.97 -14.32
C ASP A 284 -17.73 14.67 -15.02
N VAL A 285 -16.85 14.08 -15.85
CA VAL A 285 -17.10 12.79 -16.51
C VAL A 285 -17.30 11.67 -15.47
N TYR A 286 -16.55 11.72 -14.36
CA TYR A 286 -16.66 10.74 -13.27
C TYR A 286 -17.99 10.87 -12.52
N ARG A 287 -18.44 12.09 -12.22
CA ARG A 287 -19.74 12.38 -11.60
C ARG A 287 -20.91 11.94 -12.47
N ASP A 288 -20.77 12.08 -13.78
CA ASP A 288 -21.76 11.61 -14.74
C ASP A 288 -21.83 10.08 -14.89
N GLY A 289 -20.92 9.34 -14.23
CA GLY A 289 -20.84 7.89 -14.27
C GLY A 289 -20.32 7.33 -15.59
N ASN A 290 -19.64 8.16 -16.41
CA ASN A 290 -19.13 7.81 -17.74
C ASN A 290 -17.70 7.25 -17.74
N ILE A 291 -17.04 7.23 -16.59
CA ILE A 291 -15.71 6.64 -16.38
C ILE A 291 -15.60 6.07 -14.97
N THR A 292 -14.79 5.06 -14.81
CA THR A 292 -14.39 4.53 -13.49
C THR A 292 -12.96 4.94 -13.16
N LEU A 293 -12.75 5.44 -11.94
CA LEU A 293 -11.43 5.68 -11.38
C LEU A 293 -11.13 4.64 -10.30
N ALA A 294 -10.09 3.88 -10.47
CA ALA A 294 -9.64 2.89 -9.50
C ALA A 294 -8.24 3.30 -8.95
N ASN A 295 -8.11 3.64 -7.67
CA ASN A 295 -9.17 3.78 -6.68
C ASN A 295 -9.92 5.11 -6.88
N ALA A 296 -11.15 5.19 -6.36
CA ALA A 296 -11.99 6.36 -6.45
C ALA A 296 -11.33 7.59 -5.79
N ILE A 297 -11.75 8.79 -6.20
CA ILE A 297 -11.42 10.03 -5.52
C ILE A 297 -11.99 9.97 -4.10
N GLY A 298 -11.25 10.49 -3.11
CA GLY A 298 -11.68 10.58 -1.73
C GLY A 298 -11.41 9.34 -0.86
N THR A 299 -10.77 8.30 -1.38
CA THR A 299 -10.37 7.13 -0.57
C THR A 299 -9.35 7.46 0.51
N GLY A 300 -8.64 8.59 0.37
CA GLY A 300 -7.66 9.05 1.35
C GLY A 300 -8.20 9.23 2.77
N ILE A 301 -9.51 9.43 2.93
CA ILE A 301 -10.12 9.53 4.25
C ILE A 301 -9.99 8.22 5.06
N ALA A 302 -10.00 7.08 4.40
CA ALA A 302 -9.84 5.77 5.05
C ALA A 302 -8.36 5.32 5.12
N ASP A 303 -7.47 6.02 4.43
CA ASP A 303 -6.00 5.85 4.44
C ASP A 303 -5.35 6.62 5.61
N ASP A 304 -6.11 7.54 6.21
CA ASP A 304 -5.65 8.42 7.26
C ASP A 304 -5.45 7.69 8.59
N LYS A 305 -4.26 7.86 9.17
CA LYS A 305 -3.91 7.18 10.43
C LYS A 305 -4.75 7.60 11.63
N SER A 306 -5.40 8.76 11.57
CA SER A 306 -6.33 9.18 12.62
C SER A 306 -7.69 8.50 12.54
N ILE A 307 -8.04 7.94 11.38
CA ILE A 307 -9.26 7.16 11.15
C ILE A 307 -9.03 5.67 11.46
N TYR A 308 -7.81 5.18 11.27
CA TYR A 308 -7.42 3.80 11.53
C TYR A 308 -7.91 3.21 12.87
N PRO A 309 -7.88 3.92 14.05
CA PRO A 309 -8.35 3.36 15.33
C PRO A 309 -9.82 2.97 15.33
N TYR A 310 -10.62 3.54 14.44
CA TYR A 310 -12.06 3.28 14.37
C TYR A 310 -12.42 2.07 13.49
N VAL A 311 -11.48 1.50 12.73
CA VAL A 311 -11.76 0.40 11.80
C VAL A 311 -12.39 -0.83 12.48
N PRO A 312 -11.98 -1.27 13.68
CA PRO A 312 -12.69 -2.33 14.40
C PRO A 312 -14.16 -2.02 14.63
N LYS A 313 -14.50 -0.77 15.01
CA LYS A 313 -15.89 -0.32 15.19
C LYS A 313 -16.64 -0.20 13.86
N MET A 314 -15.95 0.10 12.74
CA MET A 314 -16.56 0.08 11.41
C MET A 314 -16.98 -1.34 11.02
N VAL A 315 -16.15 -2.35 11.32
CA VAL A 315 -16.49 -3.76 11.11
C VAL A 315 -17.76 -4.13 11.86
N GLU A 316 -17.84 -3.77 13.13
CA GLU A 316 -19.03 -4.01 13.96
C GLU A 316 -20.26 -3.25 13.44
N PHE A 317 -20.10 -1.97 13.08
CA PHE A 317 -21.19 -1.11 12.63
C PHE A 317 -21.79 -1.54 11.29
N TYR A 318 -20.93 -1.77 10.29
CA TYR A 318 -21.39 -2.07 8.93
C TYR A 318 -21.65 -3.54 8.66
N LEU A 319 -20.96 -4.44 9.34
CA LEU A 319 -21.04 -5.88 9.08
C LEU A 319 -21.77 -6.64 10.20
N GLY A 320 -21.89 -6.06 11.41
CA GLY A 320 -22.42 -6.76 12.57
C GLY A 320 -21.50 -7.88 13.07
N GLU A 321 -20.23 -7.83 12.74
CA GLU A 321 -19.26 -8.88 12.99
C GLU A 321 -18.17 -8.39 13.95
N LYS A 322 -17.50 -9.32 14.64
CA LYS A 322 -16.28 -9.01 15.38
C LYS A 322 -15.09 -8.95 14.43
N PRO A 323 -14.13 -8.02 14.62
CA PRO A 323 -12.91 -7.97 13.84
C PRO A 323 -12.11 -9.26 13.94
N ILE A 324 -11.67 -9.79 12.79
CA ILE A 324 -10.80 -10.99 12.71
C ILE A 324 -9.33 -10.59 12.88
N LEU A 325 -8.92 -9.44 12.32
CA LEU A 325 -7.57 -8.90 12.45
C LEU A 325 -7.55 -7.83 13.55
N ASN A 326 -6.50 -7.87 14.36
CA ASN A 326 -6.31 -6.89 15.42
C ASN A 326 -5.76 -5.56 14.86
N ASN A 327 -6.17 -4.45 15.46
CA ASN A 327 -5.49 -3.17 15.31
C ASN A 327 -4.39 -3.02 16.37
N VAL A 328 -3.31 -2.31 16.02
CA VAL A 328 -2.38 -1.82 17.04
C VAL A 328 -3.11 -0.77 17.89
N PRO A 329 -3.05 -0.83 19.22
CA PRO A 329 -3.57 0.23 20.08
C PRO A 329 -2.99 1.58 19.65
N THR A 330 -3.85 2.58 19.47
CA THR A 330 -3.42 3.85 18.89
C THR A 330 -3.97 5.01 19.70
N HIS A 331 -3.06 5.89 20.11
CA HIS A 331 -3.37 7.15 20.78
C HIS A 331 -3.52 8.26 19.76
N LEU A 332 -4.62 8.97 19.81
CA LEU A 332 -4.86 10.15 18.98
C LEU A 332 -4.33 11.39 19.71
N CYS A 333 -3.21 11.94 19.28
CA CYS A 333 -2.57 13.08 19.96
C CYS A 333 -3.45 14.35 19.95
N ARG A 334 -4.48 14.41 19.13
CA ARG A 334 -5.52 15.46 19.19
C ARG A 334 -6.35 15.43 20.49
N GLU A 335 -6.47 14.25 21.11
CA GLU A 335 -7.20 14.07 22.36
C GLU A 335 -6.29 14.41 23.53
N LYS A 336 -6.78 15.23 24.44
CA LYS A 336 -5.98 15.79 25.54
C LYS A 336 -5.33 14.73 26.43
N ASP A 337 -6.09 13.69 26.77
CA ASP A 337 -5.59 12.62 27.65
C ASP A 337 -4.57 11.74 26.95
N ASP A 338 -4.82 11.42 25.69
CA ASP A 338 -3.86 10.69 24.85
C ASP A 338 -2.56 11.49 24.64
N LEU A 339 -2.64 12.78 24.37
CA LEU A 339 -1.47 13.64 24.24
C LEU A 339 -0.63 13.67 25.53
N ALA A 340 -1.28 13.81 26.68
CA ALA A 340 -0.60 13.80 27.97
C ALA A 340 0.15 12.48 28.20
N TYR A 341 -0.50 11.35 27.89
CA TYR A 341 0.11 10.04 27.95
C TYR A 341 1.30 9.92 26.99
N VAL A 342 1.13 10.29 25.72
CA VAL A 342 2.16 10.22 24.68
C VAL A 342 3.39 11.05 25.06
N LEU A 343 3.19 12.29 25.53
CA LEU A 343 4.29 13.15 25.97
C LEU A 343 5.09 12.56 27.14
N ALA A 344 4.44 11.83 28.04
CA ALA A 344 5.13 11.15 29.14
C ALA A 344 5.90 9.90 28.71
N HIS A 345 5.49 9.23 27.61
CA HIS A 345 5.99 7.92 27.20
C HIS A 345 6.67 7.91 25.80
N LEU A 346 7.08 9.07 25.28
CA LEU A 346 7.71 9.18 23.94
C LEU A 346 8.84 8.19 23.70
N HIS A 347 9.58 7.85 24.74
CA HIS A 347 10.73 6.91 24.65
C HIS A 347 10.31 5.44 24.44
N GLU A 348 9.03 5.12 24.58
CA GLU A 348 8.47 3.75 24.40
C GLU A 348 7.60 3.62 23.16
N LEU A 349 7.22 4.75 22.56
CA LEU A 349 6.21 4.80 21.51
C LEU A 349 6.82 5.03 20.12
N VAL A 350 6.05 4.62 19.11
CA VAL A 350 6.25 5.04 17.71
C VAL A 350 5.22 6.12 17.41
N VAL A 351 5.68 7.33 17.09
CA VAL A 351 4.82 8.47 16.75
C VAL A 351 4.89 8.74 15.26
N LYS A 352 3.74 8.94 14.62
CA LYS A 352 3.61 9.07 13.17
C LYS A 352 2.72 10.25 12.81
N GLU A 353 3.03 10.94 11.70
CA GLU A 353 2.10 11.90 11.11
C GLU A 353 0.86 11.20 10.55
N VAL A 354 -0.33 11.81 10.71
CA VAL A 354 -1.61 11.23 10.26
C VAL A 354 -1.67 11.05 8.74
N HIS A 355 -1.10 11.97 7.97
CA HIS A 355 -1.06 11.92 6.50
C HIS A 355 0.28 11.44 5.95
N GLY A 356 1.27 11.19 6.81
CA GLY A 356 2.63 10.79 6.42
C GLY A 356 2.67 9.41 5.75
N ALA A 357 3.59 9.23 4.80
CA ALA A 357 3.86 7.98 4.11
C ALA A 357 5.38 7.70 4.07
N GLY A 358 5.78 6.45 3.80
CA GLY A 358 7.18 6.07 3.60
C GLY A 358 8.08 6.13 4.84
N GLY A 359 7.53 6.33 6.05
CA GLY A 359 8.29 6.40 7.30
C GLY A 359 8.99 7.74 7.55
N TYR A 360 8.69 8.77 6.76
CA TYR A 360 9.16 10.13 7.01
C TYR A 360 8.34 10.79 8.13
N GLY A 361 8.95 11.70 8.89
CA GLY A 361 8.26 12.42 9.98
C GLY A 361 7.85 11.52 11.17
N MET A 362 8.53 10.39 11.36
CA MET A 362 8.22 9.39 12.39
C MET A 362 9.28 9.39 13.48
N LEU A 363 8.85 9.28 14.74
CA LEU A 363 9.72 9.00 15.89
C LEU A 363 9.59 7.53 16.30
N VAL A 364 10.71 6.82 16.36
CA VAL A 364 10.81 5.49 17.01
C VAL A 364 11.46 5.68 18.37
N GLY A 365 10.68 5.89 19.39
CA GLY A 365 11.13 6.28 20.74
C GLY A 365 12.27 5.45 21.31
N PRO A 366 12.19 4.09 21.28
CA PRO A 366 13.27 3.23 21.81
C PRO A 366 14.60 3.38 21.08
N ALA A 367 14.61 3.85 19.84
CA ALA A 367 15.83 4.06 19.05
C ALA A 367 16.28 5.52 19.01
N ALA A 368 15.49 6.45 19.55
CA ALA A 368 15.72 7.87 19.47
C ALA A 368 16.65 8.38 20.59
N SER A 369 17.49 9.33 20.27
CA SER A 369 18.29 10.06 21.25
C SER A 369 17.40 11.00 22.11
N LYS A 370 17.92 11.41 23.27
CA LYS A 370 17.24 12.40 24.13
C LYS A 370 16.97 13.72 23.41
N ALA A 371 17.85 14.13 22.51
CA ALA A 371 17.70 15.37 21.74
C ALA A 371 16.56 15.24 20.71
N GLU A 372 16.46 14.10 20.00
CA GLU A 372 15.38 13.82 19.07
C GLU A 372 14.01 13.75 19.78
N ILE A 373 13.95 13.08 20.95
CA ILE A 373 12.73 13.04 21.77
C ILE A 373 12.31 14.44 22.22
N ALA A 374 13.26 15.28 22.67
CA ALA A 374 12.98 16.65 23.07
C ALA A 374 12.48 17.51 21.90
N GLY A 375 13.12 17.38 20.73
CA GLY A 375 12.69 18.07 19.51
C GLY A 375 11.29 17.64 19.08
N PHE A 376 11.01 16.33 19.09
CA PHE A 376 9.71 15.79 18.70
C PHE A 376 8.59 16.17 19.66
N ARG A 377 8.89 16.30 20.97
CA ARG A 377 7.96 16.84 21.98
C ARG A 377 7.45 18.22 21.58
N ALA A 378 8.36 19.14 21.21
CA ALA A 378 7.98 20.49 20.81
C ALA A 378 7.09 20.48 19.55
N VAL A 379 7.35 19.56 18.60
CA VAL A 379 6.54 19.38 17.39
C VAL A 379 5.13 18.90 17.74
N LEU A 380 5.01 17.92 18.64
CA LEU A 380 3.71 17.42 19.11
C LEU A 380 2.89 18.49 19.84
N GLU A 381 3.52 19.25 20.73
CA GLU A 381 2.87 20.33 21.48
C GLU A 381 2.38 21.45 20.54
N ALA A 382 3.11 21.71 19.44
CA ALA A 382 2.75 22.74 18.45
C ALA A 382 1.59 22.32 17.54
N ASN A 383 1.48 21.04 17.17
CA ASN A 383 0.44 20.53 16.27
C ASN A 383 0.02 19.10 16.61
N PRO A 384 -0.63 18.87 17.76
CA PRO A 384 -0.97 17.52 18.22
C PRO A 384 -1.94 16.79 17.28
N ALA A 385 -2.84 17.51 16.61
CA ALA A 385 -3.82 16.91 15.73
C ALA A 385 -3.21 16.22 14.48
N ASN A 386 -1.96 16.54 14.14
CA ASN A 386 -1.25 15.93 13.02
C ASN A 386 -0.55 14.61 13.36
N TYR A 387 -0.72 14.09 14.60
CA TYR A 387 0.03 12.93 15.04
C TYR A 387 -0.82 11.88 15.72
N ILE A 388 -0.41 10.62 15.54
CA ILE A 388 -0.83 9.46 16.33
C ILE A 388 0.39 8.83 17.00
N ALA A 389 0.16 8.08 18.06
CA ALA A 389 1.20 7.28 18.69
C ALA A 389 0.73 5.84 18.94
N GLN A 390 1.64 4.91 18.79
CA GLN A 390 1.41 3.48 18.95
C GLN A 390 2.50 2.87 19.86
N PRO A 391 2.19 1.85 20.66
CA PRO A 391 3.23 1.13 21.40
C PRO A 391 4.20 0.46 20.41
N THR A 392 5.46 0.37 20.78
CA THR A 392 6.43 -0.42 20.04
C THR A 392 6.10 -1.90 20.19
N LEU A 393 5.73 -2.56 19.09
CA LEU A 393 5.45 -3.97 19.09
C LEU A 393 6.72 -4.81 19.03
N ALA A 394 6.74 -5.94 19.73
CA ALA A 394 7.74 -6.98 19.57
C ALA A 394 7.51 -7.71 18.24
N LEU A 395 7.96 -7.09 17.14
CA LEU A 395 7.76 -7.63 15.80
C LEU A 395 8.47 -8.96 15.64
N SER A 396 7.81 -9.91 14.97
CA SER A 396 8.43 -11.16 14.61
C SER A 396 9.61 -10.95 13.65
N THR A 397 10.57 -11.87 13.71
CA THR A 397 11.72 -11.90 12.82
C THR A 397 11.62 -13.08 11.86
N CYS A 398 12.32 -12.96 10.72
CA CYS A 398 12.51 -14.03 9.76
C CYS A 398 14.01 -14.25 9.54
N PRO A 399 14.48 -15.48 9.33
CA PRO A 399 15.84 -15.74 8.89
C PRO A 399 16.13 -14.94 7.61
N THR A 400 17.22 -14.18 7.60
CA THR A 400 17.62 -13.31 6.49
C THR A 400 19.09 -13.54 6.18
N PHE A 401 19.43 -13.63 4.90
CA PHE A 401 20.80 -13.82 4.46
C PHE A 401 21.53 -12.47 4.44
N VAL A 402 22.43 -12.29 5.41
CA VAL A 402 23.28 -11.10 5.57
C VAL A 402 24.76 -11.47 5.36
N ASP A 403 25.66 -10.50 5.30
CA ASP A 403 27.07 -10.74 5.01
C ASP A 403 27.72 -11.68 6.03
N ALA A 404 27.30 -11.63 7.30
CA ALA A 404 27.77 -12.51 8.36
C ALA A 404 27.14 -13.93 8.32
N GLY A 405 26.23 -14.21 7.38
CA GLY A 405 25.51 -15.49 7.25
C GLY A 405 24.01 -15.32 7.39
N ILE A 406 23.36 -16.14 8.22
CA ILE A 406 21.90 -16.08 8.45
C ILE A 406 21.65 -15.43 9.80
N ALA A 407 20.90 -14.34 9.80
CA ALA A 407 20.53 -13.62 11.02
C ALA A 407 19.02 -13.32 11.06
N PRO A 408 18.42 -13.19 12.24
CA PRO A 408 17.03 -12.75 12.36
C PRO A 408 16.91 -11.27 11.99
N ARG A 409 15.87 -10.92 11.21
CA ARG A 409 15.52 -9.54 10.89
C ARG A 409 14.02 -9.35 10.99
N HIS A 410 13.60 -8.20 11.47
CA HIS A 410 12.19 -7.84 11.54
C HIS A 410 11.58 -7.71 10.15
N ILE A 411 10.33 -8.12 10.04
CA ILE A 411 9.59 -8.16 8.79
C ILE A 411 8.17 -7.64 9.00
N ASP A 412 7.59 -7.15 7.92
CA ASP A 412 6.16 -6.96 7.76
C ASP A 412 5.64 -7.67 6.50
N LEU A 413 4.35 -7.60 6.26
CA LEU A 413 3.71 -8.14 5.08
C LEU A 413 2.69 -7.12 4.55
N ARG A 414 2.72 -6.86 3.25
CA ARG A 414 1.67 -6.15 2.54
C ARG A 414 0.93 -7.10 1.59
N PRO A 415 -0.16 -7.74 2.05
CA PRO A 415 -1.12 -8.36 1.15
C PRO A 415 -1.85 -7.32 0.31
N TYR A 416 -2.31 -7.74 -0.87
CA TYR A 416 -3.12 -6.92 -1.76
C TYR A 416 -4.52 -7.50 -1.86
N VAL A 417 -5.52 -6.63 -1.68
CA VAL A 417 -6.93 -7.00 -1.75
C VAL A 417 -7.54 -6.31 -2.96
N LEU A 418 -8.20 -7.08 -3.81
CA LEU A 418 -8.92 -6.60 -4.99
C LEU A 418 -10.42 -6.63 -4.71
N SER A 419 -11.12 -5.53 -4.96
CA SER A 419 -12.55 -5.39 -4.72
C SER A 419 -13.27 -4.84 -5.95
N SER A 420 -14.30 -5.56 -6.42
CA SER A 420 -15.18 -5.13 -7.50
C SER A 420 -16.62 -4.86 -7.04
N GLY A 421 -16.86 -4.85 -5.73
CA GLY A 421 -18.19 -4.74 -5.14
C GLY A 421 -18.94 -6.07 -5.09
N LYS A 422 -18.81 -6.91 -6.10
CA LYS A 422 -19.36 -8.28 -6.13
C LYS A 422 -18.42 -9.28 -5.46
N THR A 423 -17.13 -9.08 -5.62
CA THR A 423 -16.08 -9.94 -5.08
C THR A 423 -15.05 -9.11 -4.31
N VAL A 424 -14.54 -9.67 -3.22
CA VAL A 424 -13.37 -9.19 -2.51
C VAL A 424 -12.41 -10.36 -2.43
N GLN A 425 -11.25 -10.24 -3.05
CA GLN A 425 -10.33 -11.35 -3.23
C GLN A 425 -8.87 -10.95 -3.04
N THR A 426 -8.02 -11.93 -2.72
CA THR A 426 -6.58 -11.75 -2.54
C THR A 426 -5.85 -12.82 -3.34
N VAL A 427 -4.57 -12.58 -3.67
CA VAL A 427 -3.67 -13.67 -4.01
C VAL A 427 -2.97 -14.17 -2.77
N PRO A 428 -2.64 -15.48 -2.66
CA PRO A 428 -1.97 -16.03 -1.49
C PRO A 428 -0.58 -15.43 -1.29
N GLY A 429 -0.41 -14.60 -0.26
CA GLY A 429 0.85 -13.95 0.06
C GLY A 429 0.78 -12.43 0.07
N GLY A 430 1.83 -11.81 -0.42
CA GLY A 430 2.00 -10.36 -0.41
C GLY A 430 3.48 -9.99 -0.49
N LEU A 431 3.77 -8.70 -0.46
CA LEU A 431 5.15 -8.22 -0.37
C LEU A 431 5.62 -8.31 1.09
N THR A 432 6.57 -9.20 1.39
CA THR A 432 7.31 -9.16 2.65
C THR A 432 8.45 -8.16 2.54
N ARG A 433 8.43 -7.13 3.40
CA ARG A 433 9.55 -6.20 3.58
C ARG A 433 10.39 -6.64 4.77
N VAL A 434 11.69 -6.36 4.73
CA VAL A 434 12.64 -6.79 5.76
C VAL A 434 13.57 -5.65 6.16
N ALA A 435 13.75 -5.43 7.46
CA ALA A 435 14.71 -4.50 8.00
C ALA A 435 16.13 -5.11 7.89
N LEU A 436 16.97 -4.58 7.03
CA LEU A 436 18.33 -5.14 6.82
C LEU A 436 19.29 -4.82 7.96
N LYS A 437 19.10 -3.66 8.61
CA LYS A 437 19.90 -3.27 9.78
C LYS A 437 19.44 -4.04 11.01
N GLU A 438 20.39 -4.56 11.76
CA GLU A 438 20.13 -5.30 13.02
C GLU A 438 19.37 -4.44 14.03
N GLY A 439 18.31 -5.03 14.61
CA GLY A 439 17.47 -4.37 15.60
C GLY A 439 16.56 -3.26 15.07
N SER A 440 16.64 -2.91 13.78
CA SER A 440 15.76 -1.92 13.18
C SER A 440 14.33 -2.46 13.03
N LEU A 441 13.33 -1.63 13.37
CA LEU A 441 11.92 -1.88 13.13
C LEU A 441 11.43 -1.25 11.81
N VAL A 442 12.30 -0.49 11.13
CA VAL A 442 11.97 0.19 9.88
C VAL A 442 12.23 -0.74 8.72
N VAL A 443 11.17 -1.17 8.04
CA VAL A 443 11.20 -2.12 6.92
C VAL A 443 11.01 -1.45 5.55
N ASN A 444 10.66 -0.16 5.52
CA ASN A 444 10.33 0.55 4.29
C ASN A 444 11.52 0.61 3.31
N SER A 445 11.27 0.31 2.05
CA SER A 445 12.29 0.35 0.99
C SER A 445 12.90 1.74 0.80
N SER A 446 12.10 2.81 1.01
CA SER A 446 12.57 4.20 1.00
C SER A 446 13.59 4.52 2.10
N GLN A 447 13.63 3.72 3.16
CA GLN A 447 14.54 3.84 4.31
C GLN A 447 15.63 2.75 4.31
N GLY A 448 15.87 2.09 3.17
CA GLY A 448 16.88 1.05 3.03
C GLY A 448 16.44 -0.36 3.42
N GLY A 449 15.14 -0.60 3.56
CA GLY A 449 14.60 -1.95 3.74
C GLY A 449 14.73 -2.79 2.47
N GLY A 450 14.81 -4.11 2.64
CA GLY A 450 14.81 -5.09 1.56
C GLY A 450 13.47 -5.82 1.42
N THR A 451 13.43 -6.77 0.49
CA THR A 451 12.25 -7.60 0.24
C THR A 451 12.58 -9.10 0.26
N LYS A 452 11.57 -9.92 0.49
CA LYS A 452 11.60 -11.38 0.43
C LYS A 452 10.40 -11.89 -0.37
N ASP A 453 10.55 -13.04 -1.01
CA ASP A 453 9.38 -13.77 -1.51
C ASP A 453 8.55 -14.31 -0.34
N THR A 454 7.24 -14.27 -0.47
CA THR A 454 6.29 -14.80 0.51
C THR A 454 5.67 -16.08 -0.01
N TRP A 455 5.87 -17.18 0.69
CA TRP A 455 5.35 -18.50 0.35
C TRP A 455 4.19 -18.85 1.25
N VAL A 456 3.01 -18.95 0.70
CA VAL A 456 1.89 -19.62 1.34
C VAL A 456 1.93 -21.07 0.90
N LEU A 457 1.98 -21.99 1.87
CA LEU A 457 2.00 -23.41 1.57
C LEU A 457 0.58 -23.95 1.50
N GLU A 458 0.30 -24.81 0.51
CA GLU A 458 -0.93 -25.61 0.50
C GLU A 458 -0.98 -26.48 1.77
N ASP A 459 -2.19 -26.71 2.30
CA ASP A 459 -2.44 -27.59 3.46
C ASP A 459 -2.20 -29.07 3.12
#